data_f95128abfa07514ca4cd54ea673d6ef8
#
_entry.id   f95128abfa07514ca4cd54ea673d6ef8
#
_cell.length_a   1.000
_cell.length_b   1.000
_cell.length_c   1.000
_cell.angle_alpha   90.00
_cell.angle_beta   90.00
_cell.angle_gamma   90.00
#
_symmetry.space_group_name_H-M   'P 1'
#
loop_
_entity.id
_entity.type
_entity.pdbx_description
1 polymer ?
#
loop_
_entity_poly.entity_id
_entity_poly.type
_entity_poly.pdbx_seq_one_letter_code
_entity_poly.pdbx_strand_id
1 'polypeptide(L)'
;MAFTEEYLQIRKYTEKICEPLQTEDYVVQPVADVSPPKWHLGHTTWFFETFILMPFSLNYQVYNTEYNYVFNSYYETVGNRVIRTDRGNLSRPGVHDIYQYRAYVDEAMVKLLAAPLNSVLEELLRLGFNHEQQHQELLLTDIKYILGNNPLFPVYADKTEVLNEALPQADFISIAAGIYEVGYTGDSFCFDNELSRHQVYLQPFEICSQLVSNGGFMEFIEAGGYSNFNYWHAEGWDWVKNNHITSPMYWHRIEGKWFNYTLKGLQPVNVDDPVSHISYYEAYAFASWKGMRLPTEFEWEIAAKSFNWGERWEWTESAYLPYPGFSKAPGAIGEYNGKFMVNQKVLRGASIATPPNHSRITYRNFFHPHLRWQYTGIRLVK
;
A
#
# COMPACT_ATOMS: atom_id res chain seq x y z
N MET A 1 -6.27 26.35 -12.48
CA MET A 1 -4.79 26.25 -12.45
C MET A 1 -4.32 25.22 -11.42
N ALA A 2 -4.81 25.22 -10.18
CA ALA A 2 -4.37 24.25 -9.16
C ALA A 2 -4.59 22.78 -9.54
N PHE A 3 -5.78 22.40 -10.02
CA PHE A 3 -6.05 21.01 -10.43
C PHE A 3 -5.20 20.54 -11.60
N THR A 4 -4.93 21.38 -12.59
CA THR A 4 -4.08 21.01 -13.73
C THR A 4 -2.64 20.74 -13.30
N GLU A 5 -2.11 21.59 -12.42
CA GLU A 5 -0.75 21.44 -11.90
C GLU A 5 -0.61 20.18 -11.04
N GLU A 6 -1.56 19.96 -10.12
CA GLU A 6 -1.61 18.75 -9.27
C GLU A 6 -1.74 17.47 -10.13
N TYR A 7 -2.63 17.47 -11.13
CA TYR A 7 -2.76 16.38 -12.10
C TYR A 7 -1.43 16.04 -12.74
N LEU A 8 -0.79 17.02 -13.36
CA LEU A 8 0.48 16.81 -14.06
C LEU A 8 1.61 16.35 -13.14
N GLN A 9 1.67 16.86 -11.90
CA GLN A 9 2.66 16.41 -10.91
C GLN A 9 2.46 14.93 -10.56
N ILE A 10 1.23 14.50 -10.31
CA ILE A 10 0.89 13.10 -10.00
C ILE A 10 1.24 12.20 -11.18
N ARG A 11 0.83 12.56 -12.39
CA ARG A 11 1.10 11.79 -13.60
C ARG A 11 2.60 11.62 -13.86
N LYS A 12 3.34 12.72 -13.76
CA LYS A 12 4.81 12.73 -13.91
C LYS A 12 5.52 11.89 -12.85
N TYR A 13 5.01 11.88 -11.61
CA TYR A 13 5.61 11.08 -10.56
C TYR A 13 5.46 9.57 -10.82
N THR A 14 4.32 9.12 -11.36
CA THR A 14 4.14 7.73 -11.79
C THR A 14 5.17 7.33 -12.85
N GLU A 15 5.41 8.20 -13.84
CA GLU A 15 6.43 7.96 -14.88
C GLU A 15 7.84 7.93 -14.30
N LYS A 16 8.14 8.84 -13.36
CA LYS A 16 9.43 8.86 -12.67
C LYS A 16 9.72 7.58 -11.89
N ILE A 17 8.70 6.92 -11.31
CA ILE A 17 8.86 5.60 -10.68
C ILE A 17 9.27 4.55 -11.73
N CYS A 18 8.82 4.67 -12.96
CA CYS A 18 9.16 3.73 -14.03
C CYS A 18 10.48 4.04 -14.74
N GLU A 19 11.04 5.25 -14.57
CA GLU A 19 12.24 5.71 -15.30
C GLU A 19 13.47 4.78 -15.16
N PRO A 20 13.76 4.15 -13.99
CA PRO A 20 14.89 3.24 -13.85
C PRO A 20 14.71 1.86 -14.49
N LEU A 21 13.51 1.53 -14.96
CA LEU A 21 13.17 0.19 -15.46
C LEU A 21 13.68 -0.04 -16.87
N GLN A 22 14.14 -1.25 -17.14
CA GLN A 22 14.35 -1.75 -18.51
C GLN A 22 13.02 -2.18 -19.12
N THR A 23 12.94 -2.22 -20.43
CA THR A 23 11.68 -2.57 -21.14
C THR A 23 11.14 -3.94 -20.73
N GLU A 24 12.02 -4.89 -20.43
CA GLU A 24 11.68 -6.24 -19.99
C GLU A 24 11.01 -6.27 -18.62
N ASP A 25 11.34 -5.34 -17.72
CA ASP A 25 10.79 -5.28 -16.37
C ASP A 25 9.28 -4.93 -16.36
N TYR A 26 8.81 -4.24 -17.41
CA TYR A 26 7.44 -3.73 -17.48
C TYR A 26 6.37 -4.81 -17.64
N VAL A 27 6.72 -6.05 -17.97
CA VAL A 27 5.75 -7.13 -18.23
C VAL A 27 5.79 -8.25 -17.20
N VAL A 28 6.74 -8.24 -16.29
CA VAL A 28 6.96 -9.33 -15.34
C VAL A 28 5.86 -9.36 -14.28
N GLN A 29 5.27 -10.54 -14.06
CA GLN A 29 4.30 -10.83 -13.00
C GLN A 29 4.68 -12.14 -12.31
N PRO A 30 5.48 -12.12 -11.24
CA PRO A 30 5.96 -13.33 -10.58
C PRO A 30 4.88 -14.07 -9.79
N VAL A 31 3.88 -13.35 -9.30
CA VAL A 31 2.73 -13.86 -8.51
C VAL A 31 1.46 -13.08 -8.87
N ALA A 32 0.30 -13.64 -8.55
CA ALA A 32 -1.00 -13.04 -8.84
C ALA A 32 -1.23 -11.68 -8.17
N ASP A 33 -0.62 -11.46 -7.00
CA ASP A 33 -0.81 -10.24 -6.22
C ASP A 33 -0.01 -9.05 -6.73
N VAL A 34 1.09 -9.29 -7.45
CA VAL A 34 1.94 -8.28 -8.09
C VAL A 34 1.45 -8.01 -9.50
N SER A 35 1.29 -6.74 -9.87
CA SER A 35 0.91 -6.36 -11.23
C SER A 35 2.12 -5.81 -11.99
N PRO A 36 2.21 -6.07 -13.31
CA PRO A 36 3.28 -5.50 -14.13
C PRO A 36 3.26 -3.98 -14.12
N PRO A 37 4.42 -3.28 -14.10
CA PRO A 37 4.49 -1.82 -14.19
C PRO A 37 3.69 -1.22 -15.35
N LYS A 38 3.73 -1.84 -16.50
CA LYS A 38 2.95 -1.45 -17.68
C LYS A 38 1.44 -1.46 -17.42
N TRP A 39 0.95 -2.43 -16.64
CA TRP A 39 -0.46 -2.50 -16.31
C TRP A 39 -0.87 -1.34 -15.40
N HIS A 40 -0.05 -0.97 -14.41
CA HIS A 40 -0.32 0.20 -13.55
C HIS A 40 -0.43 1.50 -14.36
N LEU A 41 0.52 1.74 -15.29
CA LEU A 41 0.49 2.91 -16.17
C LEU A 41 -0.79 2.97 -17.01
N GLY A 42 -1.19 1.83 -17.60
CA GLY A 42 -2.41 1.73 -18.39
C GLY A 42 -3.68 1.89 -17.55
N HIS A 43 -3.73 1.26 -16.37
CA HIS A 43 -4.89 1.28 -15.48
C HIS A 43 -5.19 2.68 -14.92
N THR A 44 -4.18 3.42 -14.45
CA THR A 44 -4.38 4.78 -13.96
C THR A 44 -4.78 5.73 -15.09
N THR A 45 -4.30 5.51 -16.30
CA THR A 45 -4.71 6.25 -17.51
C THR A 45 -6.16 5.95 -17.87
N TRP A 46 -6.52 4.66 -17.89
CA TRP A 46 -7.87 4.19 -18.15
C TRP A 46 -8.90 4.78 -17.14
N PHE A 47 -8.50 4.96 -15.87
CA PHE A 47 -9.37 5.57 -14.88
C PHE A 47 -9.78 7.00 -15.29
N PHE A 48 -8.82 7.85 -15.64
CA PHE A 48 -9.10 9.22 -16.07
C PHE A 48 -9.89 9.26 -17.39
N GLU A 49 -9.58 8.38 -18.34
CA GLU A 49 -10.34 8.28 -19.59
C GLU A 49 -11.79 7.90 -19.33
N THR A 50 -12.00 6.81 -18.57
CA THR A 50 -13.33 6.21 -18.38
C THR A 50 -14.23 7.04 -17.47
N PHE A 51 -13.73 7.53 -16.35
CA PHE A 51 -14.57 8.18 -15.32
C PHE A 51 -14.59 9.70 -15.45
N ILE A 52 -13.66 10.30 -16.18
CA ILE A 52 -13.59 11.75 -16.31
C ILE A 52 -13.76 12.21 -17.76
N LEU A 53 -12.92 11.78 -18.69
CA LEU A 53 -12.99 12.30 -20.06
C LEU A 53 -14.26 11.88 -20.80
N MET A 54 -14.61 10.60 -20.74
CA MET A 54 -15.81 10.12 -21.45
C MET A 54 -17.10 10.83 -21.02
N PRO A 55 -17.40 11.04 -19.71
CA PRO A 55 -18.63 11.71 -19.29
C PRO A 55 -18.57 13.24 -19.33
N PHE A 56 -17.39 13.88 -19.22
CA PHE A 56 -17.30 15.33 -19.03
C PHE A 56 -16.62 16.09 -20.17
N SER A 57 -16.00 15.42 -21.17
CA SER A 57 -15.38 16.08 -22.31
C SER A 57 -16.22 15.87 -23.56
N LEU A 58 -16.80 16.95 -24.08
CA LEU A 58 -17.60 16.92 -25.30
C LEU A 58 -16.76 16.42 -26.51
N ASN A 59 -17.32 15.48 -27.27
CA ASN A 59 -16.70 14.89 -28.47
C ASN A 59 -15.37 14.18 -28.20
N TYR A 60 -15.09 13.78 -26.95
CA TYR A 60 -13.91 12.98 -26.66
C TYR A 60 -13.94 11.66 -27.45
N GLN A 61 -12.83 11.35 -28.10
CA GLN A 61 -12.66 10.07 -28.77
C GLN A 61 -11.84 9.15 -27.89
N VAL A 62 -12.39 7.98 -27.56
CA VAL A 62 -11.69 6.95 -26.79
C VAL A 62 -10.45 6.51 -27.57
N TYR A 63 -9.30 6.47 -26.92
CA TYR A 63 -8.03 6.11 -27.57
C TYR A 63 -8.06 4.72 -28.21
N ASN A 64 -8.52 3.73 -27.43
CA ASN A 64 -8.71 2.36 -27.91
C ASN A 64 -9.79 1.66 -27.09
N THR A 65 -10.86 1.21 -27.75
CA THR A 65 -12.01 0.58 -27.08
C THR A 65 -11.66 -0.72 -26.34
N GLU A 66 -10.64 -1.47 -26.79
CA GLU A 66 -10.18 -2.69 -26.14
C GLU A 66 -9.48 -2.42 -24.78
N TYR A 67 -8.99 -1.18 -24.56
CA TYR A 67 -8.31 -0.84 -23.32
C TYR A 67 -9.25 -0.83 -22.12
N ASN A 68 -10.55 -0.73 -22.34
CA ASN A 68 -11.53 -0.95 -21.29
C ASN A 68 -11.48 -2.38 -20.72
N TYR A 69 -11.33 -3.38 -21.57
CA TYR A 69 -11.14 -4.77 -21.15
C TYR A 69 -9.77 -5.01 -20.50
N VAL A 70 -8.71 -4.45 -21.09
CA VAL A 70 -7.31 -4.71 -20.70
C VAL A 70 -6.97 -4.08 -19.35
N PHE A 71 -7.44 -2.85 -19.09
CA PHE A 71 -7.04 -2.05 -17.93
C PHE A 71 -8.11 -1.89 -16.85
N ASN A 72 -9.34 -2.38 -17.04
CA ASN A 72 -10.29 -2.51 -15.97
C ASN A 72 -9.77 -3.49 -14.90
N SER A 73 -9.90 -3.16 -13.62
CA SER A 73 -9.42 -3.99 -12.51
C SER A 73 -10.56 -4.81 -11.87
N TYR A 74 -11.46 -4.13 -11.19
CA TYR A 74 -12.53 -4.77 -10.41
C TYR A 74 -13.89 -4.07 -10.54
N TYR A 75 -14.01 -3.16 -11.50
CA TYR A 75 -15.25 -2.41 -11.72
C TYR A 75 -16.23 -3.24 -12.58
N GLU A 76 -17.07 -4.03 -11.89
CA GLU A 76 -18.05 -4.91 -12.52
C GLU A 76 -19.08 -4.14 -13.36
N THR A 77 -19.43 -2.92 -12.90
CA THR A 77 -20.39 -2.05 -13.62
C THR A 77 -19.83 -1.52 -14.94
N VAL A 78 -18.51 -1.55 -15.14
CA VAL A 78 -17.87 -1.08 -16.37
C VAL A 78 -17.78 -2.19 -17.43
N GLY A 79 -17.79 -3.46 -17.02
CA GLY A 79 -17.79 -4.62 -17.91
C GLY A 79 -16.68 -5.63 -17.65
N ASN A 80 -16.48 -6.52 -18.61
CA ASN A 80 -15.48 -7.58 -18.54
C ASN A 80 -14.06 -7.04 -18.42
N ARG A 81 -13.14 -7.84 -17.84
CA ARG A 81 -11.75 -7.48 -17.62
C ARG A 81 -10.81 -8.66 -17.77
N VAL A 82 -9.53 -8.37 -18.00
CA VAL A 82 -8.45 -9.35 -17.84
C VAL A 82 -8.35 -9.76 -16.39
N ILE A 83 -8.38 -11.07 -16.10
CA ILE A 83 -8.21 -11.56 -14.74
C ILE A 83 -6.79 -11.23 -14.22
N ARG A 84 -6.70 -10.98 -12.91
CA ARG A 84 -5.47 -10.47 -12.30
C ARG A 84 -4.25 -11.36 -12.55
N THR A 85 -4.45 -12.69 -12.53
CA THR A 85 -3.39 -13.68 -12.79
C THR A 85 -2.79 -13.62 -14.19
N ASP A 86 -3.51 -13.02 -15.16
CA ASP A 86 -3.14 -13.02 -16.57
C ASP A 86 -2.55 -11.68 -17.05
N ARG A 87 -2.37 -10.71 -16.14
CA ARG A 87 -1.79 -9.42 -16.48
C ARG A 87 -0.37 -9.52 -17.03
N GLY A 88 0.41 -10.50 -16.59
CA GLY A 88 1.74 -10.82 -17.11
C GLY A 88 1.74 -11.37 -18.54
N ASN A 89 0.60 -11.86 -19.04
CA ASN A 89 0.46 -12.33 -20.43
C ASN A 89 0.27 -11.19 -21.45
N LEU A 90 0.04 -9.96 -20.96
CA LEU A 90 -0.18 -8.80 -21.81
C LEU A 90 1.12 -8.29 -22.45
N SER A 91 1.68 -9.03 -23.40
CA SER A 91 2.83 -8.53 -24.19
C SER A 91 2.45 -7.37 -25.11
N ARG A 92 1.16 -7.25 -25.45
CA ARG A 92 0.56 -6.13 -26.19
C ARG A 92 -0.61 -5.55 -25.37
N PRO A 93 -0.80 -4.19 -25.35
CA PRO A 93 0.05 -3.18 -26.01
C PRO A 93 1.48 -3.15 -25.46
N GLY A 94 2.44 -2.69 -26.27
CA GLY A 94 3.83 -2.51 -25.86
C GLY A 94 4.01 -1.34 -24.86
N VAL A 95 5.18 -1.20 -24.28
CA VAL A 95 5.48 -0.10 -23.33
C VAL A 95 5.31 1.26 -24.02
N HIS A 96 5.83 1.40 -25.24
CA HIS A 96 5.69 2.63 -26.02
C HIS A 96 4.23 3.00 -26.27
N ASP A 97 3.38 2.03 -26.62
CA ASP A 97 1.94 2.26 -26.86
C ASP A 97 1.23 2.80 -25.60
N ILE A 98 1.65 2.33 -24.42
CA ILE A 98 1.08 2.80 -23.15
C ILE A 98 1.50 4.24 -22.84
N TYR A 99 2.75 4.62 -23.11
CA TYR A 99 3.16 6.02 -22.96
C TYR A 99 2.45 6.93 -23.96
N GLN A 100 2.19 6.47 -25.20
CA GLN A 100 1.37 7.21 -26.16
C GLN A 100 -0.08 7.35 -25.67
N TYR A 101 -0.65 6.29 -25.11
CA TYR A 101 -1.97 6.33 -24.48
C TYR A 101 -2.03 7.37 -23.36
N ARG A 102 -1.05 7.35 -22.45
CA ARG A 102 -0.96 8.33 -21.36
C ARG A 102 -0.89 9.76 -21.90
N ALA A 103 -0.01 10.03 -22.84
CA ALA A 103 0.14 11.36 -23.43
C ALA A 103 -1.16 11.86 -24.09
N TYR A 104 -1.87 11.01 -24.80
CA TYR A 104 -3.16 11.33 -25.41
C TYR A 104 -4.21 11.74 -24.37
N VAL A 105 -4.34 10.94 -23.31
CA VAL A 105 -5.28 11.20 -22.20
C VAL A 105 -4.86 12.47 -21.44
N ASP A 106 -3.57 12.65 -21.18
CA ASP A 106 -3.06 13.82 -20.44
C ASP A 106 -3.31 15.13 -21.22
N GLU A 107 -3.15 15.12 -22.55
CA GLU A 107 -3.49 16.27 -23.39
C GLU A 107 -4.98 16.62 -23.32
N ALA A 108 -5.85 15.63 -23.35
CA ALA A 108 -7.28 15.82 -23.24
C ALA A 108 -7.70 16.32 -21.84
N MET A 109 -7.08 15.77 -20.78
CA MET A 109 -7.29 16.20 -19.40
C MET A 109 -6.88 17.65 -19.20
N VAL A 110 -5.73 18.09 -19.69
CA VAL A 110 -5.28 19.48 -19.59
C VAL A 110 -6.28 20.43 -20.25
N LYS A 111 -6.84 20.05 -21.41
CA LYS A 111 -7.90 20.83 -22.09
C LYS A 111 -9.17 20.93 -21.26
N LEU A 112 -9.62 19.81 -20.66
CA LEU A 112 -10.79 19.78 -19.79
C LEU A 112 -10.59 20.64 -18.54
N LEU A 113 -9.43 20.55 -17.89
CA LEU A 113 -9.10 21.25 -16.67
C LEU A 113 -8.85 22.77 -16.85
N ALA A 114 -8.76 23.25 -18.10
CA ALA A 114 -8.68 24.69 -18.40
C ALA A 114 -10.05 25.39 -18.26
N ALA A 115 -11.15 24.63 -18.24
CA ALA A 115 -12.50 25.17 -18.05
C ALA A 115 -12.92 25.15 -16.57
N PRO A 116 -13.94 25.95 -16.17
CA PRO A 116 -14.52 25.86 -14.84
C PRO A 116 -15.07 24.47 -14.54
N LEU A 117 -14.73 23.95 -13.38
CA LEU A 117 -15.16 22.63 -12.92
C LEU A 117 -16.46 22.73 -12.11
N ASN A 118 -17.31 21.73 -12.19
CA ASN A 118 -18.43 21.56 -11.26
C ASN A 118 -18.00 20.64 -10.09
N SER A 119 -18.78 20.64 -9.01
CA SER A 119 -18.44 19.89 -7.78
C SER A 119 -18.30 18.39 -8.02
N VAL A 120 -19.11 17.79 -8.90
CA VAL A 120 -19.04 16.36 -9.21
C VAL A 120 -17.72 16.01 -9.88
N LEU A 121 -17.28 16.83 -10.84
CA LEU A 121 -15.99 16.64 -11.51
C LEU A 121 -14.83 16.85 -10.56
N GLU A 122 -14.90 17.84 -9.66
CA GLU A 122 -13.87 18.05 -8.63
C GLU A 122 -13.72 16.86 -7.69
N GLU A 123 -14.83 16.27 -7.23
CA GLU A 123 -14.80 15.07 -6.39
C GLU A 123 -14.18 13.87 -7.11
N LEU A 124 -14.54 13.65 -8.38
CA LEU A 124 -13.97 12.59 -9.21
C LEU A 124 -12.50 12.79 -9.48
N LEU A 125 -12.06 14.04 -9.71
CA LEU A 125 -10.64 14.36 -9.89
C LEU A 125 -9.85 14.06 -8.62
N ARG A 126 -10.33 14.46 -7.45
CA ARG A 126 -9.70 14.15 -6.17
C ARG A 126 -9.61 12.64 -5.93
N LEU A 127 -10.66 11.90 -6.25
CA LEU A 127 -10.62 10.44 -6.20
C LEU A 127 -9.58 9.88 -7.18
N GLY A 128 -9.54 10.38 -8.42
CA GLY A 128 -8.57 9.94 -9.43
C GLY A 128 -7.12 10.21 -9.03
N PHE A 129 -6.85 11.35 -8.39
CA PHE A 129 -5.53 11.69 -7.86
C PHE A 129 -5.12 10.70 -6.76
N ASN A 130 -5.98 10.46 -5.80
CA ASN A 130 -5.72 9.50 -4.73
C ASN A 130 -5.61 8.05 -5.25
N HIS A 131 -6.42 7.68 -6.26
CA HIS A 131 -6.33 6.39 -6.94
C HIS A 131 -4.96 6.20 -7.62
N GLU A 132 -4.47 7.20 -8.38
CA GLU A 132 -3.15 7.10 -8.99
C GLU A 132 -2.04 7.08 -7.93
N GLN A 133 -2.15 7.84 -6.86
CA GLN A 133 -1.20 7.82 -5.75
C GLN A 133 -1.15 6.45 -5.04
N GLN A 134 -2.30 5.77 -4.84
CA GLN A 134 -2.27 4.38 -4.37
C GLN A 134 -1.54 3.46 -5.35
N HIS A 135 -1.76 3.65 -6.65
CA HIS A 135 -1.05 2.89 -7.67
C HIS A 135 0.45 3.22 -7.74
N GLN A 136 0.88 4.42 -7.37
CA GLN A 136 2.31 4.76 -7.23
C GLN A 136 2.97 3.95 -6.12
N GLU A 137 2.31 3.80 -4.98
CA GLU A 137 2.79 2.95 -3.88
C GLU A 137 2.83 1.47 -4.29
N LEU A 138 1.74 0.95 -4.84
CA LEU A 138 1.68 -0.43 -5.34
C LEU A 138 2.72 -0.69 -6.42
N LEU A 139 2.90 0.24 -7.36
CA LEU A 139 3.88 0.15 -8.42
C LEU A 139 5.31 0.00 -7.87
N LEU A 140 5.69 0.83 -6.88
CA LEU A 140 7.02 0.76 -6.29
C LEU A 140 7.24 -0.55 -5.52
N THR A 141 6.23 -1.04 -4.79
CA THR A 141 6.30 -2.32 -4.08
C THR A 141 6.32 -3.52 -5.05
N ASP A 142 5.57 -3.44 -6.14
CA ASP A 142 5.53 -4.46 -7.18
C ASP A 142 6.87 -4.50 -7.96
N ILE A 143 7.46 -3.35 -8.29
CA ILE A 143 8.81 -3.26 -8.88
C ILE A 143 9.83 -3.90 -7.95
N LYS A 144 9.80 -3.58 -6.65
CA LYS A 144 10.71 -4.20 -5.68
C LYS A 144 10.54 -5.72 -5.64
N TYR A 145 9.29 -6.22 -5.72
CA TYR A 145 9.05 -7.66 -5.78
C TYR A 145 9.60 -8.30 -7.05
N ILE A 146 9.37 -7.69 -8.20
CA ILE A 146 9.86 -8.17 -9.50
C ILE A 146 11.38 -8.27 -9.49
N LEU A 147 12.07 -7.19 -9.13
CA LEU A 147 13.53 -7.12 -9.13
C LEU A 147 14.15 -7.95 -7.99
N GLY A 148 13.50 -8.04 -6.83
CA GLY A 148 13.95 -8.85 -5.70
C GLY A 148 13.84 -10.37 -5.92
N ASN A 149 13.04 -10.81 -6.90
CA ASN A 149 13.01 -12.19 -7.36
C ASN A 149 13.99 -12.47 -8.52
N ASN A 150 14.66 -11.44 -9.04
CA ASN A 150 15.72 -11.62 -10.01
C ASN A 150 16.98 -12.15 -9.29
N PRO A 151 17.58 -13.26 -9.75
CA PRO A 151 18.74 -13.87 -9.08
C PRO A 151 19.99 -12.99 -9.06
N LEU A 152 20.03 -11.91 -9.85
CA LEU A 152 21.13 -10.94 -9.85
C LEU A 152 20.92 -9.79 -8.86
N PHE A 153 19.77 -9.70 -8.20
CA PHE A 153 19.43 -8.63 -7.26
C PHE A 153 19.73 -7.22 -7.81
N PRO A 154 19.19 -6.83 -8.96
CA PRO A 154 19.55 -5.59 -9.64
C PRO A 154 19.21 -4.39 -8.77
N VAL A 155 20.03 -3.34 -8.87
CA VAL A 155 19.75 -2.03 -8.27
C VAL A 155 18.65 -1.38 -9.07
N TYR A 156 17.59 -0.95 -8.39
CA TYR A 156 16.54 -0.14 -9.00
C TYR A 156 16.94 1.34 -9.03
N ALA A 157 17.35 1.90 -7.88
CA ALA A 157 17.78 3.29 -7.77
C ALA A 157 18.59 3.48 -6.47
N ASP A 158 19.43 4.51 -6.43
CA ASP A 158 20.10 4.94 -5.19
C ASP A 158 19.12 5.67 -4.26
N LYS A 159 18.14 4.93 -3.75
CA LYS A 159 17.08 5.43 -2.87
C LYS A 159 17.11 4.71 -1.52
N THR A 160 17.24 5.46 -0.45
CA THR A 160 17.14 4.95 0.92
C THR A 160 15.70 4.53 1.23
N GLU A 161 15.56 3.41 1.95
CA GLU A 161 14.29 2.87 2.43
C GLU A 161 14.02 3.22 3.91
N VAL A 162 14.67 4.25 4.43
CA VAL A 162 14.53 4.74 5.81
C VAL A 162 14.38 6.26 5.76
N LEU A 163 13.46 6.80 6.54
CA LEU A 163 13.19 8.24 6.60
C LEU A 163 13.99 8.95 7.69
N ASN A 164 14.36 8.26 8.77
CA ASN A 164 15.00 8.84 9.94
C ASN A 164 16.43 8.33 10.14
N GLU A 165 17.35 9.25 10.47
CA GLU A 165 18.78 8.94 10.63
C GLU A 165 19.15 8.27 11.96
N ALA A 166 18.34 8.38 12.98
CA ALA A 166 18.55 7.69 14.27
C ALA A 166 17.22 7.58 15.02
N LEU A 167 16.90 6.37 15.45
CA LEU A 167 15.76 6.18 16.34
C LEU A 167 16.19 6.51 17.78
N PRO A 168 15.52 7.45 18.49
CA PRO A 168 15.73 7.63 19.93
C PRO A 168 15.42 6.32 20.65
N GLN A 169 15.77 6.21 21.94
CA GLN A 169 15.42 5.03 22.75
C GLN A 169 13.91 4.80 22.73
N ALA A 170 13.48 3.55 22.55
CA ALA A 170 12.07 3.19 22.52
C ALA A 170 11.41 3.42 23.87
N ASP A 171 10.44 4.32 23.91
CA ASP A 171 9.62 4.63 25.10
C ASP A 171 8.19 4.16 24.89
N PHE A 172 7.48 3.90 25.97
CA PHE A 172 6.05 3.60 25.95
C PHE A 172 5.23 4.82 26.31
N ILE A 173 4.23 5.10 25.46
CA ILE A 173 3.30 6.21 25.61
C ILE A 173 2.03 5.65 26.23
N SER A 174 1.67 6.15 27.43
CA SER A 174 0.47 5.72 28.15
C SER A 174 -0.76 6.46 27.65
N ILE A 175 -1.81 5.73 27.31
CA ILE A 175 -3.12 6.23 26.95
C ILE A 175 -4.12 5.79 28.02
N ALA A 176 -4.85 6.74 28.60
CA ALA A 176 -5.82 6.47 29.64
C ALA A 176 -7.06 5.74 29.11
N ALA A 177 -7.75 5.01 29.99
CA ALA A 177 -9.07 4.47 29.64
C ALA A 177 -10.07 5.59 29.38
N GLY A 178 -10.95 5.38 28.39
CA GLY A 178 -11.97 6.39 28.08
C GLY A 178 -12.76 6.11 26.81
N ILE A 179 -13.70 7.00 26.55
CA ILE A 179 -14.44 7.03 25.30
C ILE A 179 -13.72 8.01 24.37
N TYR A 180 -13.34 7.52 23.21
CA TYR A 180 -12.62 8.27 22.18
C TYR A 180 -13.43 8.31 20.89
N GLU A 181 -13.22 9.35 20.10
CA GLU A 181 -13.82 9.47 18.78
C GLU A 181 -12.80 9.12 17.70
N VAL A 182 -13.16 8.22 16.79
CA VAL A 182 -12.36 7.73 15.67
C VAL A 182 -13.10 7.95 14.35
N GLY A 183 -12.32 8.01 13.26
CA GLY A 183 -12.82 8.28 11.92
C GLY A 183 -12.59 9.73 11.48
N TYR A 184 -12.73 9.96 10.18
CA TYR A 184 -12.41 11.24 9.54
C TYR A 184 -13.38 12.37 9.89
N THR A 185 -12.87 13.59 10.05
CA THR A 185 -13.64 14.81 10.38
C THR A 185 -13.24 16.05 9.62
N GLY A 186 -12.38 15.94 8.60
CA GLY A 186 -11.94 17.09 7.83
C GLY A 186 -12.84 17.42 6.66
N ASP A 187 -12.54 18.53 5.98
CA ASP A 187 -13.20 18.98 4.74
C ASP A 187 -12.42 18.59 3.47
N SER A 188 -11.24 17.96 3.64
CA SER A 188 -10.43 17.47 2.53
C SER A 188 -10.83 16.06 2.12
N PHE A 189 -10.14 15.49 1.14
CA PHE A 189 -10.40 14.13 0.67
C PHE A 189 -10.14 13.07 1.76
N CYS A 190 -11.06 12.11 1.87
CA CYS A 190 -10.87 10.83 2.56
C CYS A 190 -11.56 9.73 1.76
N PHE A 191 -11.17 8.48 2.00
CA PHE A 191 -11.89 7.34 1.44
C PHE A 191 -13.18 7.05 2.25
N ASP A 192 -14.14 6.38 1.60
CA ASP A 192 -15.43 6.02 2.22
C ASP A 192 -15.27 5.13 3.46
N ASN A 193 -14.22 4.30 3.52
CA ASN A 193 -13.90 3.43 4.65
C ASN A 193 -13.37 4.16 5.90
N GLU A 194 -13.07 5.46 5.80
CA GLU A 194 -12.66 6.33 6.91
C GLU A 194 -13.82 7.11 7.49
N LEU A 195 -14.94 7.17 6.76
CA LEU A 195 -16.14 7.91 7.15
C LEU A 195 -16.90 7.23 8.30
N SER A 196 -17.95 7.92 8.76
CA SER A 196 -18.76 7.51 9.90
C SER A 196 -17.97 7.58 11.22
N ARG A 197 -17.58 8.84 11.57
CA ARG A 197 -16.99 9.09 12.88
C ARG A 197 -17.89 8.54 13.99
N HIS A 198 -17.30 7.80 14.90
CA HIS A 198 -18.01 7.12 15.97
C HIS A 198 -17.19 7.04 17.25
N GLN A 199 -17.86 6.72 18.35
CA GLN A 199 -17.24 6.57 19.66
C GLN A 199 -16.81 5.12 19.88
N VAL A 200 -15.62 4.96 20.46
CA VAL A 200 -15.07 3.68 20.90
C VAL A 200 -14.60 3.81 22.36
N TYR A 201 -14.84 2.79 23.16
CA TYR A 201 -14.23 2.69 24.47
C TYR A 201 -12.90 1.97 24.38
N LEU A 202 -11.83 2.57 24.87
CA LEU A 202 -10.53 1.95 25.00
C LEU A 202 -10.19 1.69 26.45
N GLN A 203 -9.65 0.50 26.75
CA GLN A 203 -8.99 0.22 28.02
C GLN A 203 -7.67 1.01 28.08
N PRO A 204 -7.09 1.22 29.29
CA PRO A 204 -5.77 1.85 29.37
C PRO A 204 -4.73 0.94 28.69
N PHE A 205 -3.83 1.52 27.91
CA PHE A 205 -2.76 0.80 27.23
C PHE A 205 -1.50 1.64 27.12
N GLU A 206 -0.39 0.97 26.84
CA GLU A 206 0.88 1.62 26.55
C GLU A 206 1.35 1.21 25.16
N ILE A 207 1.57 2.18 24.27
CA ILE A 207 2.03 1.95 22.90
C ILE A 207 3.48 2.39 22.73
N CYS A 208 4.29 1.59 22.06
CA CYS A 208 5.69 1.91 21.81
C CYS A 208 5.79 3.12 20.85
N SER A 209 6.65 4.09 21.18
CA SER A 209 6.90 5.27 20.35
C SER A 209 7.61 4.92 19.03
N GLN A 210 8.21 3.73 18.93
CA GLN A 210 9.02 3.28 17.79
C GLN A 210 8.53 1.96 17.21
N LEU A 211 8.89 1.73 15.96
CA LEU A 211 8.75 0.44 15.29
C LEU A 211 9.79 -0.55 15.79
N VAL A 212 9.47 -1.82 15.69
CA VAL A 212 10.43 -2.91 15.95
C VAL A 212 11.56 -2.84 14.91
N SER A 213 12.80 -2.85 15.40
CA SER A 213 13.99 -2.83 14.55
C SER A 213 14.33 -4.22 13.96
N ASN A 214 15.15 -4.23 12.94
CA ASN A 214 15.72 -5.47 12.37
C ASN A 214 16.49 -6.26 13.43
N GLY A 215 17.25 -5.59 14.31
CA GLY A 215 17.98 -6.23 15.40
C GLY A 215 17.04 -6.96 16.37
N GLY A 216 15.96 -6.30 16.79
CA GLY A 216 14.94 -6.92 17.63
C GLY A 216 14.26 -8.12 16.95
N PHE A 217 14.05 -8.05 15.63
CA PHE A 217 13.48 -9.16 14.88
C PHE A 217 14.47 -10.32 14.68
N MET A 218 15.78 -10.03 14.54
CA MET A 218 16.82 -11.06 14.54
C MET A 218 16.85 -11.86 15.85
N GLU A 219 16.69 -11.19 17.00
CA GLU A 219 16.59 -11.89 18.30
C GLU A 219 15.43 -12.90 18.30
N PHE A 220 14.27 -12.55 17.72
CA PHE A 220 13.14 -13.47 17.57
C PHE A 220 13.49 -14.68 16.70
N ILE A 221 14.18 -14.46 15.57
CA ILE A 221 14.64 -15.55 14.70
C ILE A 221 15.59 -16.47 15.46
N GLU A 222 16.60 -15.91 16.13
CA GLU A 222 17.63 -16.66 16.88
C GLU A 222 17.06 -17.42 18.09
N ALA A 223 16.01 -16.86 18.72
CA ALA A 223 15.26 -17.54 19.79
C ALA A 223 14.37 -18.69 19.28
N GLY A 224 14.41 -19.01 17.99
CA GLY A 224 13.61 -20.07 17.38
C GLY A 224 12.16 -19.67 17.12
N GLY A 225 11.88 -18.39 16.93
CA GLY A 225 10.54 -17.85 16.73
C GLY A 225 9.77 -18.54 15.59
N TYR A 226 10.44 -18.87 14.50
CA TYR A 226 9.85 -19.62 13.36
C TYR A 226 9.74 -21.15 13.59
N SER A 227 10.25 -21.65 14.72
CA SER A 227 10.22 -23.08 15.07
C SER A 227 9.32 -23.39 16.27
N ASN A 228 8.74 -22.39 16.91
CA ASN A 228 7.90 -22.52 18.10
C ASN A 228 6.46 -22.13 17.79
N PHE A 229 5.58 -23.12 17.63
CA PHE A 229 4.17 -22.91 17.29
C PHE A 229 3.38 -22.09 18.33
N ASN A 230 3.85 -22.01 19.58
CA ASN A 230 3.14 -21.32 20.65
C ASN A 230 3.00 -19.81 20.43
N TYR A 231 3.81 -19.22 19.56
CA TYR A 231 3.74 -17.79 19.24
C TYR A 231 2.76 -17.45 18.11
N TRP A 232 2.30 -18.45 17.38
CA TRP A 232 1.55 -18.28 16.13
C TRP A 232 0.07 -18.60 16.28
N HIS A 233 -0.78 -17.88 15.55
CA HIS A 233 -2.10 -18.39 15.23
C HIS A 233 -1.99 -19.68 14.41
N ALA A 234 -2.99 -20.58 14.50
CA ALA A 234 -2.98 -21.85 13.78
C ALA A 234 -2.77 -21.67 12.27
N GLU A 235 -3.51 -20.75 11.65
CA GLU A 235 -3.39 -20.44 10.22
C GLU A 235 -2.00 -19.90 9.88
N GLY A 236 -1.44 -19.02 10.72
CA GLY A 236 -0.07 -18.48 10.57
C GLY A 236 1.00 -19.57 10.68
N TRP A 237 0.82 -20.51 11.61
CA TRP A 237 1.73 -21.64 11.76
C TRP A 237 1.71 -22.57 10.54
N ASP A 238 0.52 -22.89 10.02
CA ASP A 238 0.38 -23.68 8.80
C ASP A 238 0.98 -22.97 7.59
N TRP A 239 0.79 -21.64 7.48
CA TRP A 239 1.40 -20.84 6.43
C TRP A 239 2.93 -20.87 6.51
N VAL A 240 3.53 -20.72 7.69
CA VAL A 240 5.00 -20.82 7.90
C VAL A 240 5.53 -22.17 7.42
N LYS A 241 4.90 -23.26 7.84
CA LYS A 241 5.33 -24.63 7.47
C LYS A 241 5.19 -24.89 5.97
N ASN A 242 4.02 -24.56 5.41
CA ASN A 242 3.72 -24.87 4.01
C ASN A 242 4.56 -24.05 3.02
N ASN A 243 5.00 -22.86 3.42
CA ASN A 243 5.79 -21.96 2.59
C ASN A 243 7.27 -21.91 3.01
N HIS A 244 7.68 -22.71 4.00
CA HIS A 244 9.06 -22.80 4.50
C HIS A 244 9.62 -21.42 4.91
N ILE A 245 8.80 -20.61 5.59
CA ILE A 245 9.17 -19.26 6.01
C ILE A 245 10.10 -19.31 7.21
N THR A 246 11.24 -18.64 7.14
CA THR A 246 12.28 -18.61 8.19
C THR A 246 12.80 -17.21 8.53
N SER A 247 12.37 -16.19 7.77
CA SER A 247 12.79 -14.79 7.93
C SER A 247 11.81 -13.83 7.23
N PRO A 248 11.89 -12.52 7.45
CA PRO A 248 11.20 -11.52 6.65
C PRO A 248 11.46 -11.71 5.15
N MET A 249 10.53 -11.28 4.31
CA MET A 249 10.71 -11.30 2.87
C MET A 249 11.95 -10.49 2.48
N TYR A 250 12.67 -10.93 1.42
CA TYR A 250 13.92 -10.33 0.93
C TYR A 250 15.15 -10.51 1.81
N TRP A 251 15.05 -11.18 2.97
CA TRP A 251 16.23 -11.50 3.77
C TRP A 251 16.88 -12.78 3.27
N HIS A 252 18.22 -12.73 3.12
CA HIS A 252 19.06 -13.82 2.64
C HIS A 252 20.18 -14.06 3.63
N ARG A 253 20.46 -15.32 3.97
CA ARG A 253 21.61 -15.66 4.82
C ARG A 253 22.77 -16.08 3.95
N ILE A 254 23.83 -15.25 3.90
CA ILE A 254 25.02 -15.44 3.10
C ILE A 254 26.23 -15.51 4.05
N GLU A 255 26.98 -16.60 4.02
CA GLU A 255 28.13 -16.81 4.90
C GLU A 255 27.86 -16.52 6.39
N GLY A 256 26.66 -16.89 6.85
CA GLY A 256 26.25 -16.70 8.25
C GLY A 256 25.74 -15.31 8.60
N LYS A 257 25.81 -14.34 7.69
CA LYS A 257 25.35 -12.97 7.89
C LYS A 257 24.02 -12.73 7.18
N TRP A 258 23.21 -11.82 7.71
CA TRP A 258 21.96 -11.41 7.09
C TRP A 258 22.18 -10.27 6.10
N PHE A 259 21.61 -10.44 4.90
CA PHE A 259 21.45 -9.44 3.86
C PHE A 259 19.98 -9.28 3.54
N ASN A 260 19.57 -8.10 3.09
CA ASN A 260 18.24 -7.88 2.56
C ASN A 260 18.31 -7.23 1.17
N TYR A 261 17.39 -7.61 0.29
CA TYR A 261 17.22 -6.91 -0.97
C TYR A 261 16.47 -5.60 -0.72
N THR A 262 17.07 -4.49 -1.12
CA THR A 262 16.56 -3.14 -1.07
C THR A 262 16.47 -2.54 -2.48
N LEU A 263 15.93 -1.33 -2.61
CA LEU A 263 15.96 -0.60 -3.90
C LEU A 263 17.40 -0.29 -4.36
N LYS A 264 18.40 -0.35 -3.46
CA LYS A 264 19.84 -0.27 -3.77
C LYS A 264 20.48 -1.63 -4.09
N GLY A 265 19.68 -2.67 -4.34
CA GLY A 265 20.15 -4.04 -4.49
C GLY A 265 20.34 -4.75 -3.14
N LEU A 266 21.13 -5.83 -3.14
CA LEU A 266 21.39 -6.62 -1.95
C LEU A 266 22.36 -5.89 -1.00
N GLN A 267 21.90 -5.61 0.23
CA GLN A 267 22.66 -4.88 1.26
C GLN A 267 22.76 -5.70 2.55
N PRO A 268 23.84 -5.55 3.36
CA PRO A 268 23.83 -6.05 4.72
C PRO A 268 22.63 -5.49 5.49
N VAL A 269 21.96 -6.32 6.30
CA VAL A 269 20.85 -5.84 7.13
C VAL A 269 21.37 -4.87 8.18
N ASN A 270 20.86 -3.63 8.16
CA ASN A 270 21.12 -2.67 9.24
C ASN A 270 20.21 -3.00 10.42
N VAL A 271 20.82 -3.26 11.59
CA VAL A 271 20.10 -3.70 12.80
C VAL A 271 19.18 -2.63 13.38
N ASP A 272 19.51 -1.37 13.15
CA ASP A 272 18.78 -0.21 13.71
C ASP A 272 17.57 0.20 12.86
N ASP A 273 17.51 -0.21 11.57
CA ASP A 273 16.39 0.12 10.70
C ASP A 273 15.12 -0.64 11.14
N PRO A 274 13.92 -0.05 10.94
CA PRO A 274 12.67 -0.75 11.18
C PRO A 274 12.55 -2.01 10.33
N VAL A 275 12.15 -3.12 10.95
CA VAL A 275 11.86 -4.36 10.21
C VAL A 275 10.77 -4.10 9.17
N SER A 276 10.92 -4.73 8.01
CA SER A 276 10.02 -4.53 6.89
C SER A 276 9.69 -5.84 6.18
N HIS A 277 8.62 -5.80 5.37
CA HIS A 277 8.21 -6.93 4.53
C HIS A 277 7.89 -8.19 5.34
N ILE A 278 7.09 -8.00 6.37
CA ILE A 278 6.57 -9.05 7.24
C ILE A 278 5.06 -9.16 7.08
N SER A 279 4.54 -10.37 7.22
CA SER A 279 3.11 -10.66 7.26
C SER A 279 2.49 -10.28 8.60
N TYR A 280 1.15 -10.20 8.66
CA TYR A 280 0.45 -10.08 9.94
C TYR A 280 0.79 -11.25 10.89
N TYR A 281 0.94 -12.47 10.34
CA TYR A 281 1.28 -13.63 11.14
C TYR A 281 2.66 -13.50 11.81
N GLU A 282 3.66 -12.97 11.10
CA GLU A 282 4.99 -12.70 11.64
C GLU A 282 4.95 -11.58 12.68
N ALA A 283 4.19 -10.51 12.42
CA ALA A 283 4.01 -9.42 13.36
C ALA A 283 3.35 -9.87 14.68
N TYR A 284 2.30 -10.69 14.58
CA TYR A 284 1.64 -11.29 15.74
C TYR A 284 2.57 -12.23 16.52
N ALA A 285 3.28 -13.11 15.82
CA ALA A 285 4.20 -14.05 16.48
C ALA A 285 5.33 -13.34 17.21
N PHE A 286 5.88 -12.28 16.63
CA PHE A 286 6.88 -11.44 17.28
C PHE A 286 6.31 -10.77 18.55
N ALA A 287 5.12 -10.17 18.47
CA ALA A 287 4.47 -9.54 19.61
C ALA A 287 4.20 -10.55 20.74
N SER A 288 3.68 -11.72 20.39
CA SER A 288 3.46 -12.84 21.31
C SER A 288 4.74 -13.31 22.00
N TRP A 289 5.84 -13.44 21.26
CA TRP A 289 7.15 -13.79 21.81
C TRP A 289 7.67 -12.74 22.81
N LYS A 290 7.43 -11.46 22.54
CA LYS A 290 7.79 -10.36 23.48
C LYS A 290 6.84 -10.27 24.67
N GLY A 291 5.76 -11.08 24.77
CA GLY A 291 4.73 -10.96 25.81
C GLY A 291 3.90 -9.67 25.65
N MET A 292 3.78 -9.17 24.45
CA MET A 292 3.05 -7.96 24.07
C MET A 292 2.02 -8.30 22.97
N ARG A 293 1.35 -7.28 22.45
CA ARG A 293 0.39 -7.42 21.35
C ARG A 293 0.56 -6.32 20.30
N LEU A 294 -0.13 -6.45 19.17
CA LEU A 294 -0.30 -5.37 18.21
C LEU A 294 -1.40 -4.40 18.71
N PRO A 295 -1.39 -3.13 18.30
CA PRO A 295 -2.50 -2.22 18.56
C PRO A 295 -3.76 -2.65 17.80
N THR A 296 -4.93 -2.33 18.30
CA THR A 296 -6.12 -2.22 17.47
C THR A 296 -5.99 -0.98 16.57
N GLU A 297 -6.74 -0.93 15.46
CA GLU A 297 -6.74 0.27 14.60
C GLU A 297 -7.19 1.53 15.36
N PHE A 298 -8.04 1.39 16.35
CA PHE A 298 -8.54 2.50 17.17
C PHE A 298 -7.48 2.98 18.16
N GLU A 299 -6.78 2.09 18.83
CA GLU A 299 -5.66 2.43 19.70
C GLU A 299 -4.56 3.16 18.92
N TRP A 300 -4.26 2.66 17.72
CA TRP A 300 -3.28 3.30 16.85
C TRP A 300 -3.71 4.73 16.47
N GLU A 301 -4.96 4.92 16.00
CA GLU A 301 -5.48 6.22 15.58
C GLU A 301 -5.42 7.27 16.69
N ILE A 302 -5.80 6.88 17.92
CA ILE A 302 -5.80 7.78 19.06
C ILE A 302 -4.38 8.15 19.50
N ALA A 303 -3.45 7.20 19.48
CA ALA A 303 -2.07 7.42 19.91
C ALA A 303 -1.17 8.06 18.82
N ALA A 304 -1.56 8.05 17.54
CA ALA A 304 -0.72 8.44 16.41
C ALA A 304 -0.23 9.91 16.44
N LYS A 305 -0.87 10.76 17.24
CA LYS A 305 -0.43 12.15 17.45
C LYS A 305 0.80 12.26 18.35
N SER A 306 1.16 11.18 19.04
CA SER A 306 2.20 11.16 20.07
C SER A 306 3.48 10.46 19.63
N PHE A 307 3.53 9.91 18.42
CA PHE A 307 4.71 9.27 17.84
C PHE A 307 4.86 9.54 16.34
N ASN A 308 6.04 9.29 15.82
CA ASN A 308 6.29 9.37 14.38
C ASN A 308 5.81 8.10 13.68
N TRP A 309 5.19 8.27 12.52
CA TRP A 309 4.75 7.20 11.63
C TRP A 309 5.04 7.58 10.18
N GLY A 310 4.89 6.64 9.23
CA GLY A 310 5.09 6.90 7.81
C GLY A 310 6.25 6.13 7.17
N GLU A 311 7.04 5.38 7.95
CA GLU A 311 8.11 4.55 7.41
C GLU A 311 7.63 3.18 6.95
N ARG A 312 6.70 2.59 7.70
CA ARG A 312 6.10 1.29 7.43
C ARG A 312 4.60 1.35 7.71
N TRP A 313 3.81 0.70 6.89
CA TRP A 313 2.44 0.38 7.26
C TRP A 313 2.43 -0.53 8.47
N GLU A 314 1.75 -0.13 9.52
CA GLU A 314 1.78 -0.80 10.80
C GLU A 314 0.60 -1.77 10.93
N TRP A 315 0.90 -3.07 11.06
CA TRP A 315 -0.13 -4.09 11.27
C TRP A 315 -0.90 -3.84 12.56
N THR A 316 -2.21 -3.99 12.50
CA THR A 316 -3.09 -3.94 13.67
C THR A 316 -3.81 -5.26 13.91
N GLU A 317 -4.31 -5.47 15.14
CA GLU A 317 -5.17 -6.61 15.48
C GLU A 317 -6.52 -6.57 14.77
N SER A 318 -6.94 -5.40 14.28
CA SER A 318 -8.28 -5.18 13.77
C SER A 318 -8.52 -5.92 12.45
N ALA A 319 -9.64 -6.62 12.37
CA ALA A 319 -10.19 -7.07 11.10
C ALA A 319 -10.66 -5.87 10.28
N TYR A 320 -10.50 -5.92 8.97
CA TYR A 320 -11.03 -4.89 8.09
C TYR A 320 -12.54 -5.05 7.93
N LEU A 321 -13.28 -4.30 8.74
CA LEU A 321 -14.74 -4.29 8.80
C LEU A 321 -15.28 -2.87 8.54
N PRO A 322 -16.54 -2.72 8.11
CA PRO A 322 -17.16 -1.40 7.99
C PRO A 322 -17.28 -0.72 9.35
N TYR A 323 -17.07 0.58 9.38
CA TYR A 323 -17.39 1.39 10.55
C TYR A 323 -18.91 1.46 10.75
N PRO A 324 -19.39 1.73 11.98
CA PRO A 324 -20.82 1.94 12.23
C PRO A 324 -21.39 3.02 11.31
N GLY A 325 -22.48 2.73 10.59
CA GLY A 325 -23.08 3.67 9.65
C GLY A 325 -22.38 3.75 8.27
N PHE A 326 -21.38 2.92 7.99
CA PHE A 326 -20.78 2.83 6.66
C PHE A 326 -21.84 2.61 5.58
N SER A 327 -21.78 3.40 4.53
CA SER A 327 -22.65 3.28 3.37
C SER A 327 -21.81 3.33 2.10
N LYS A 328 -21.97 2.31 1.28
CA LYS A 328 -21.30 2.22 -0.02
C LYS A 328 -21.83 3.32 -0.95
N ALA A 329 -20.95 4.08 -1.59
CA ALA A 329 -21.34 5.04 -2.60
C ALA A 329 -22.01 4.35 -3.80
N PRO A 330 -22.95 5.00 -4.51
CA PRO A 330 -23.57 4.44 -5.71
C PRO A 330 -22.56 4.36 -6.88
N GLY A 331 -22.81 3.41 -7.79
CA GLY A 331 -22.02 3.25 -9.02
C GLY A 331 -20.62 2.66 -8.80
N ALA A 332 -19.77 2.82 -9.80
CA ALA A 332 -18.41 2.24 -9.83
C ALA A 332 -17.51 2.70 -8.67
N ILE A 333 -17.67 3.95 -8.24
CA ILE A 333 -16.90 4.52 -7.11
C ILE A 333 -17.12 3.72 -5.84
N GLY A 334 -18.35 3.28 -5.57
CA GLY A 334 -18.69 2.44 -4.42
C GLY A 334 -18.13 1.02 -4.48
N GLU A 335 -17.56 0.60 -5.60
CA GLU A 335 -16.88 -0.69 -5.72
C GLU A 335 -15.45 -0.68 -5.14
N TYR A 336 -14.99 0.46 -4.63
CA TYR A 336 -13.60 0.67 -4.27
C TYR A 336 -13.16 -0.07 -2.99
N ASN A 337 -13.86 0.10 -1.88
CA ASN A 337 -13.44 -0.41 -0.56
C ASN A 337 -14.34 -1.51 0.02
N GLY A 338 -15.64 -1.31 -0.01
CA GLY A 338 -16.59 -2.14 0.75
C GLY A 338 -16.54 -3.64 0.45
N LYS A 339 -16.26 -4.04 -0.79
CA LYS A 339 -16.18 -5.44 -1.19
C LYS A 339 -14.95 -6.19 -0.66
N PHE A 340 -13.95 -5.46 -0.16
CA PHE A 340 -12.73 -6.04 0.41
C PHE A 340 -12.80 -6.24 1.92
N MET A 341 -13.92 -5.85 2.58
CA MET A 341 -14.10 -5.96 4.02
C MET A 341 -14.39 -7.40 4.46
N VAL A 342 -13.48 -8.33 4.10
CA VAL A 342 -13.55 -9.75 4.44
C VAL A 342 -12.14 -10.36 4.49
N ASN A 343 -11.84 -11.10 5.56
CA ASN A 343 -10.59 -11.85 5.74
C ASN A 343 -9.30 -11.03 5.58
N GLN A 344 -9.37 -9.72 5.81
CA GLN A 344 -8.21 -8.83 5.75
C GLN A 344 -7.98 -8.17 7.11
N LYS A 345 -6.75 -7.72 7.34
CA LYS A 345 -6.34 -6.98 8.52
C LYS A 345 -6.09 -5.52 8.14
N VAL A 346 -6.41 -4.63 9.08
CA VAL A 346 -6.14 -3.19 8.90
C VAL A 346 -4.67 -2.91 9.19
N LEU A 347 -4.09 -2.05 8.33
CA LEU A 347 -2.80 -1.40 8.58
C LEU A 347 -3.02 0.11 8.69
N ARG A 348 -2.22 0.74 9.53
CA ARG A 348 -2.31 2.18 9.78
C ARG A 348 -1.00 2.89 9.47
N GLY A 349 -1.07 4.18 9.25
CA GLY A 349 0.06 5.05 8.97
C GLY A 349 0.32 5.28 7.49
N ALA A 350 1.51 4.99 7.06
CA ALA A 350 2.01 5.07 5.69
C ALA A 350 3.32 4.28 5.58
N SER A 351 3.89 4.21 4.39
CA SER A 351 5.22 3.65 4.15
C SER A 351 6.11 4.62 3.37
N ILE A 352 7.38 4.29 3.27
CA ILE A 352 8.33 5.05 2.42
C ILE A 352 7.97 5.04 0.93
N ALA A 353 7.08 4.13 0.51
CA ALA A 353 6.56 4.07 -0.84
C ALA A 353 5.30 4.94 -1.03
N THR A 354 4.66 5.34 0.06
CA THR A 354 3.47 6.18 0.04
C THR A 354 3.82 7.59 -0.47
N PRO A 355 3.15 8.10 -1.51
CA PRO A 355 3.41 9.45 -2.00
C PRO A 355 3.15 10.51 -0.94
N PRO A 356 3.87 11.66 -0.99
CA PRO A 356 3.65 12.76 -0.07
C PRO A 356 2.18 13.23 -0.08
N ASN A 357 1.64 13.54 1.09
CA ASN A 357 0.27 14.02 1.32
C ASN A 357 -0.86 13.03 0.96
N HIS A 358 -0.53 11.77 0.64
CA HIS A 358 -1.55 10.76 0.32
C HIS A 358 -2.17 10.15 1.58
N SER A 359 -1.36 9.85 2.59
CA SER A 359 -1.85 9.24 3.84
C SER A 359 -2.21 10.27 4.90
N ARG A 360 -2.98 9.83 5.90
CA ARG A 360 -3.47 10.60 7.06
C ARG A 360 -3.74 9.66 8.23
N ILE A 361 -3.89 10.21 9.42
CA ILE A 361 -4.09 9.41 10.65
C ILE A 361 -5.30 8.47 10.54
N THR A 362 -6.35 8.87 9.84
CA THR A 362 -7.58 8.07 9.67
C THR A 362 -7.51 7.06 8.52
N TYR A 363 -6.46 7.10 7.67
CA TYR A 363 -6.32 6.19 6.54
C TYR A 363 -6.34 4.73 7.02
N ARG A 364 -7.15 3.90 6.35
CA ARG A 364 -7.31 2.47 6.64
C ARG A 364 -6.83 1.67 5.45
N ASN A 365 -5.55 1.27 5.46
CA ASN A 365 -5.02 0.33 4.50
C ASN A 365 -5.35 -1.11 4.94
N PHE A 366 -5.38 -2.06 4.02
CA PHE A 366 -5.80 -3.41 4.32
C PHE A 366 -5.15 -4.43 3.39
N PHE A 367 -4.74 -5.57 3.96
CA PHE A 367 -4.19 -6.69 3.21
C PHE A 367 -4.60 -8.02 3.85
N HIS A 368 -4.56 -9.09 3.06
CA HIS A 368 -4.67 -10.44 3.61
C HIS A 368 -3.50 -10.74 4.56
N PRO A 369 -3.72 -11.50 5.66
CA PRO A 369 -2.74 -11.63 6.72
C PRO A 369 -1.41 -12.28 6.31
N HIS A 370 -1.37 -13.05 5.23
CA HIS A 370 -0.16 -13.71 4.74
C HIS A 370 0.70 -12.85 3.80
N LEU A 371 0.18 -11.71 3.33
CA LEU A 371 0.87 -10.87 2.35
C LEU A 371 1.96 -10.04 3.04
N ARG A 372 3.13 -9.90 2.37
CA ARG A 372 4.30 -9.26 2.98
C ARG A 372 5.25 -8.56 2.00
N TRP A 373 4.87 -8.38 0.71
CA TRP A 373 5.73 -7.65 -0.25
C TRP A 373 5.66 -6.12 -0.09
N GLN A 374 4.63 -5.61 0.54
CA GLN A 374 4.50 -4.19 0.88
C GLN A 374 5.41 -3.81 2.06
N TYR A 375 5.69 -2.53 2.23
CA TYR A 375 6.49 -2.02 3.34
C TYR A 375 5.69 -2.01 4.64
N THR A 376 5.59 -3.18 5.27
CA THR A 376 4.86 -3.39 6.54
C THR A 376 5.81 -3.49 7.71
N GLY A 377 5.38 -3.08 8.90
CA GLY A 377 6.17 -3.11 10.13
C GLY A 377 5.33 -3.41 11.36
N ILE A 378 5.97 -3.34 12.53
CA ILE A 378 5.39 -3.68 13.83
C ILE A 378 5.53 -2.50 14.80
N ARG A 379 4.42 -2.09 15.40
CA ARG A 379 4.40 -1.30 16.63
C ARG A 379 3.77 -2.12 17.76
N LEU A 380 4.40 -2.13 18.92
CA LEU A 380 3.98 -2.97 20.04
C LEU A 380 3.12 -2.19 21.04
N VAL A 381 2.24 -2.93 21.69
CA VAL A 381 1.37 -2.45 22.79
C VAL A 381 1.46 -3.43 23.97
N LYS A 382 1.48 -2.86 25.19
CA LYS A 382 1.36 -3.61 26.43
C LYS A 382 -0.09 -3.61 26.92
#